data_9ef913a5dba355107a38bc2b19a72b97
#
_entry.id   9ef913a5dba355107a38bc2b19a72b97
#
_cell.length_a   1.000
_cell.length_b   1.000
_cell.length_c   1.000
_cell.angle_alpha   90.00
_cell.angle_beta   90.00
_cell.angle_gamma   90.00
#
_symmetry.space_group_name_H-M   'P 1'
#
loop_
_entity.id
_entity.type
_entity.pdbx_description
1 polymer ?
#
loop_
_entity_poly.entity_id
_entity_poly.type
_entity_poly.pdbx_seq_one_letter_code
_entity_poly.pdbx_strand_id
1 'polypeptide(L)'
;MIVTSTKQESVYQYSAYKSFESQKARVIFPGVDYKKFHHIHSTTETSDIDNMMNPFLTDSFKPPLLAISRAVRRKNVPSLVEAFGRSDKLKKNNNLILVLGCRDNLSKMDSQQKDVFQQIFEIIDKYNLYGKVAYPKKHTPDQIPSIYRWAASRRGIFVNPALTEPFGLTLLEAASCGLPMVATDDGGPQEINLKCDNGLLADVTDINRFKLTLEKAISSKNQWRLWSRNGIEAVSRHFSWSNHVRNYLFNICQQNQKLNLLSSSGIKLSCLNGSSSLIKPHSSKTSGSEWIIS
;
A
#
# COMPACT_ATOMS: atom_id res chain seq x y z
N MET A 1 -21.68 -15.90 -0.22
CA MET A 1 -20.20 -15.73 -0.20
C MET A 1 -19.89 -14.32 0.24
N ILE A 2 -18.91 -14.17 1.15
CA ILE A 2 -18.34 -12.88 1.56
C ILE A 2 -16.91 -12.86 1.04
N VAL A 3 -16.51 -11.81 0.31
CA VAL A 3 -15.16 -11.67 -0.21
C VAL A 3 -14.43 -10.65 0.65
N THR A 4 -13.24 -11.02 1.11
CA THR A 4 -12.33 -10.15 1.88
C THR A 4 -11.00 -10.04 1.14
N SER A 5 -10.29 -8.94 1.33
CA SER A 5 -8.97 -8.74 0.72
C SER A 5 -7.85 -9.44 1.50
N THR A 6 -8.05 -9.68 2.81
CA THR A 6 -7.08 -10.38 3.67
C THR A 6 -7.79 -11.32 4.65
N LYS A 7 -7.03 -12.27 5.19
CA LYS A 7 -7.51 -13.13 6.26
C LYS A 7 -7.76 -12.33 7.55
N GLN A 8 -6.91 -11.34 7.81
CA GLN A 8 -7.07 -10.46 8.98
C GLN A 8 -8.40 -9.69 8.92
N GLU A 9 -8.76 -9.15 7.76
CA GLU A 9 -10.07 -8.50 7.55
C GLU A 9 -11.23 -9.45 7.90
N SER A 10 -11.17 -10.69 7.41
CA SER A 10 -12.17 -11.70 7.72
C SER A 10 -12.24 -12.03 9.21
N VAL A 11 -11.09 -12.19 9.88
CA VAL A 11 -11.01 -12.66 11.27
C VAL A 11 -11.32 -11.55 12.27
N TYR A 12 -10.84 -10.31 12.04
CA TYR A 12 -10.98 -9.24 13.04
C TYR A 12 -12.10 -8.26 12.73
N GLN A 13 -12.31 -7.89 11.45
CA GLN A 13 -13.32 -6.90 11.12
C GLN A 13 -14.71 -7.52 10.96
N TYR A 14 -14.82 -8.56 10.15
CA TYR A 14 -16.12 -9.20 9.91
C TYR A 14 -16.61 -10.04 11.08
N SER A 15 -15.74 -10.63 11.89
CA SER A 15 -16.15 -11.39 13.10
C SER A 15 -16.86 -10.53 14.15
N ALA A 16 -16.73 -9.21 14.09
CA ALA A 16 -17.48 -8.29 14.95
C ALA A 16 -19.00 -8.27 14.63
N TYR A 17 -19.40 -8.74 13.46
CA TYR A 17 -20.83 -8.79 13.08
C TYR A 17 -21.44 -10.13 13.51
N LYS A 18 -22.54 -10.08 14.26
CA LYS A 18 -23.25 -11.28 14.78
C LYS A 18 -23.71 -12.26 13.70
N SER A 19 -24.00 -11.76 12.49
CA SER A 19 -24.44 -12.55 11.34
C SER A 19 -23.28 -13.09 10.47
N PHE A 20 -22.03 -12.86 10.87
CA PHE A 20 -20.89 -13.30 10.09
C PHE A 20 -20.63 -14.79 10.28
N GLU A 21 -20.58 -15.51 9.16
CA GLU A 21 -20.23 -16.91 9.10
C GLU A 21 -18.88 -17.07 8.38
N SER A 22 -17.83 -17.36 9.12
CA SER A 22 -16.45 -17.46 8.60
C SER A 22 -16.30 -18.45 7.44
N GLN A 23 -17.08 -19.51 7.44
CA GLN A 23 -17.12 -20.52 6.36
C GLN A 23 -17.64 -19.97 5.03
N LYS A 24 -18.36 -18.85 5.05
CA LYS A 24 -18.84 -18.13 3.85
C LYS A 24 -17.84 -17.11 3.34
N ALA A 25 -16.78 -16.80 4.12
CA ALA A 25 -15.73 -15.88 3.72
C ALA A 25 -14.70 -16.53 2.80
N ARG A 26 -14.24 -15.76 1.83
CA ARG A 26 -13.16 -16.14 0.90
C ARG A 26 -12.21 -14.97 0.76
N VAL A 27 -10.93 -15.22 0.96
CA VAL A 27 -9.89 -14.24 0.72
C VAL A 27 -9.55 -14.24 -0.76
N ILE A 28 -9.80 -13.12 -1.44
CA ILE A 28 -9.48 -12.91 -2.84
C ILE A 28 -8.73 -11.59 -2.95
N PHE A 29 -7.42 -11.68 -3.18
CA PHE A 29 -6.55 -10.51 -3.25
C PHE A 29 -6.92 -9.62 -4.44
N PRO A 30 -7.02 -8.28 -4.26
CA PRO A 30 -7.14 -7.36 -5.38
C PRO A 30 -5.91 -7.40 -6.28
N GLY A 31 -6.09 -6.99 -7.53
CA GLY A 31 -5.02 -6.97 -8.53
C GLY A 31 -4.32 -5.62 -8.64
N VAL A 32 -3.12 -5.64 -9.22
CA VAL A 32 -2.37 -4.44 -9.64
C VAL A 32 -2.55 -4.25 -11.14
N ASP A 33 -2.62 -2.98 -11.55
CA ASP A 33 -2.62 -2.62 -12.96
C ASP A 33 -1.18 -2.61 -13.52
N TYR A 34 -0.80 -3.69 -14.19
CA TYR A 34 0.53 -3.85 -14.80
C TYR A 34 0.80 -2.93 -15.97
N LYS A 35 -0.22 -2.38 -16.61
CA LYS A 35 -0.01 -1.38 -17.66
C LYS A 35 0.54 -0.09 -17.07
N LYS A 36 0.17 0.19 -15.82
CA LYS A 36 0.56 1.39 -15.09
C LYS A 36 1.78 1.16 -14.20
N PHE A 37 1.76 0.07 -13.42
CA PHE A 37 2.82 -0.27 -12.46
C PHE A 37 3.65 -1.44 -12.98
N HIS A 38 4.78 -1.17 -13.57
CA HIS A 38 5.72 -2.18 -14.09
C HIS A 38 7.15 -1.71 -13.92
N HIS A 39 8.06 -2.67 -13.86
CA HIS A 39 9.49 -2.40 -13.83
C HIS A 39 9.98 -2.00 -15.22
N ILE A 40 10.82 -0.95 -15.29
CA ILE A 40 11.45 -0.49 -16.53
C ILE A 40 12.96 -0.64 -16.41
N HIS A 41 13.60 -1.09 -17.49
CA HIS A 41 15.05 -1.21 -17.57
C HIS A 41 15.73 0.09 -18.05
N SER A 42 14.97 1.12 -18.44
CA SER A 42 15.50 2.39 -18.99
C SER A 42 15.40 3.54 -17.99
N THR A 43 16.44 4.36 -17.92
CA THR A 43 16.55 5.52 -17.00
C THR A 43 15.95 6.81 -17.55
N THR A 44 15.44 6.82 -18.80
CA THR A 44 15.02 8.05 -19.51
C THR A 44 13.74 8.71 -18.96
N GLU A 45 12.95 8.03 -18.14
CA GLU A 45 11.65 8.54 -17.64
C GLU A 45 11.73 9.23 -16.27
N THR A 46 12.92 9.48 -15.73
CA THR A 46 13.06 9.95 -14.35
C THR A 46 13.37 11.44 -14.19
N SER A 47 13.62 12.18 -15.27
CA SER A 47 14.02 13.59 -15.21
C SER A 47 13.00 14.49 -14.50
N ASP A 48 11.70 14.30 -14.74
CA ASP A 48 10.67 15.10 -14.10
C ASP A 48 10.59 14.85 -12.59
N ILE A 49 10.85 13.58 -12.18
CA ILE A 49 10.88 13.23 -10.75
C ILE A 49 12.14 13.80 -10.09
N ASP A 50 13.28 13.83 -10.80
CA ASP A 50 14.48 14.50 -10.31
C ASP A 50 14.22 16.01 -10.07
N ASN A 51 13.58 16.69 -11.00
CA ASN A 51 13.22 18.09 -10.85
C ASN A 51 12.26 18.33 -9.67
N MET A 52 11.39 17.37 -9.37
CA MET A 52 10.50 17.42 -8.21
C MET A 52 11.24 17.23 -6.88
N MET A 53 12.26 16.38 -6.81
CA MET A 53 12.91 15.98 -5.57
C MET A 53 14.19 16.78 -5.26
N ASN A 54 14.95 17.16 -6.28
CA ASN A 54 16.25 17.83 -6.14
C ASN A 54 16.20 19.13 -5.31
N PRO A 55 15.15 19.98 -5.38
CA PRO A 55 15.11 21.19 -4.54
C PRO A 55 15.18 20.93 -3.03
N PHE A 56 14.90 19.72 -2.59
CA PHE A 56 14.91 19.33 -1.17
C PHE A 56 16.19 18.63 -0.73
N LEU A 57 17.05 18.22 -1.66
CA LEU A 57 18.11 17.26 -1.39
C LEU A 57 19.49 17.84 -1.71
N THR A 58 20.42 17.77 -0.75
CA THR A 58 21.83 18.15 -0.97
C THR A 58 22.56 17.13 -1.86
N ASP A 59 22.23 15.84 -1.73
CA ASP A 59 22.77 14.75 -2.55
C ASP A 59 21.60 13.87 -3.01
N SER A 60 21.08 14.16 -4.20
CA SER A 60 19.91 13.48 -4.76
C SER A 60 20.19 12.07 -5.28
N PHE A 61 21.46 11.63 -5.33
CA PHE A 61 21.82 10.29 -5.81
C PHE A 61 21.74 9.20 -4.73
N LYS A 62 21.60 9.58 -3.46
CA LYS A 62 21.43 8.59 -2.39
C LYS A 62 20.15 7.76 -2.59
N PRO A 63 20.23 6.45 -2.31
CA PRO A 63 19.05 5.58 -2.34
C PRO A 63 17.91 6.13 -1.48
N PRO A 64 16.67 6.28 -2.01
CA PRO A 64 15.57 6.82 -1.24
C PRO A 64 14.90 5.78 -0.34
N LEU A 65 14.51 6.20 0.85
CA LEU A 65 13.42 5.59 1.61
C LEU A 65 12.15 6.34 1.22
N LEU A 66 11.27 5.68 0.48
CA LEU A 66 10.09 6.31 -0.13
C LEU A 66 8.83 5.94 0.63
N ALA A 67 8.07 6.92 1.10
CA ALA A 67 6.71 6.75 1.61
C ALA A 67 5.72 7.52 0.75
N ILE A 68 4.66 6.84 0.31
CA ILE A 68 3.54 7.43 -0.44
C ILE A 68 2.26 7.15 0.32
N SER A 69 1.60 8.18 0.82
CA SER A 69 0.35 8.06 1.55
C SER A 69 -0.38 9.39 1.69
N ARG A 70 -1.56 9.40 2.29
CA ARG A 70 -2.19 10.62 2.79
C ARG A 70 -1.52 11.04 4.11
N ALA A 71 -1.46 12.35 4.37
CA ALA A 71 -0.96 12.90 5.64
C ALA A 71 -2.02 12.76 6.75
N VAL A 72 -2.28 11.54 7.20
CA VAL A 72 -3.25 11.24 8.26
C VAL A 72 -2.60 10.42 9.37
N ARG A 73 -3.07 10.56 10.61
CA ARG A 73 -2.45 9.94 11.81
C ARG A 73 -2.24 8.43 11.66
N ARG A 74 -3.22 7.70 11.12
CA ARG A 74 -3.10 6.25 10.93
C ARG A 74 -1.97 5.81 9.99
N LYS A 75 -1.51 6.70 9.09
CA LYS A 75 -0.37 6.42 8.21
C LYS A 75 0.99 6.63 8.88
N ASN A 76 1.01 7.19 10.09
CA ASN A 76 2.13 7.19 11.03
C ASN A 76 3.48 7.68 10.43
N VAL A 77 3.42 8.59 9.46
CA VAL A 77 4.61 9.13 8.78
C VAL A 77 5.59 9.82 9.75
N PRO A 78 5.15 10.55 10.80
CA PRO A 78 6.07 11.12 11.78
C PRO A 78 7.00 10.09 12.42
N SER A 79 6.53 8.86 12.70
CA SER A 79 7.38 7.79 13.24
C SER A 79 8.49 7.36 12.28
N LEU A 80 8.22 7.37 10.96
CA LEU A 80 9.26 7.14 9.96
C LEU A 80 10.32 8.24 9.96
N VAL A 81 9.89 9.51 10.03
CA VAL A 81 10.83 10.66 10.08
C VAL A 81 11.66 10.60 11.37
N GLU A 82 11.05 10.26 12.50
CA GLU A 82 11.74 10.09 13.79
C GLU A 82 12.77 8.93 13.72
N ALA A 83 12.38 7.76 13.18
CA ALA A 83 13.29 6.62 13.01
C ALA A 83 14.48 6.97 12.09
N PHE A 84 14.23 7.71 11.00
CA PHE A 84 15.26 8.21 10.11
C PHE A 84 16.19 9.21 10.81
N GLY A 85 15.62 10.15 11.55
CA GLY A 85 16.37 11.18 12.30
C GLY A 85 17.28 10.60 13.38
N ARG A 86 16.85 9.52 14.06
CA ARG A 86 17.64 8.83 15.09
C ARG A 86 18.78 7.98 14.54
N SER A 87 18.87 7.75 13.23
CA SER A 87 19.86 6.87 12.63
C SER A 87 20.91 7.66 11.83
N ASP A 88 22.14 7.74 12.34
CA ASP A 88 23.25 8.31 11.58
C ASP A 88 23.57 7.51 10.32
N LYS A 89 23.36 6.18 10.36
CA LYS A 89 23.56 5.31 9.21
C LYS A 89 22.56 5.64 8.08
N LEU A 90 21.28 5.84 8.39
CA LEU A 90 20.26 6.20 7.40
C LEU A 90 20.52 7.61 6.85
N LYS A 91 20.77 8.61 7.72
CA LYS A 91 21.07 10.00 7.32
C LYS A 91 22.30 10.11 6.43
N LYS A 92 23.32 9.26 6.63
CA LYS A 92 24.55 9.25 5.83
C LYS A 92 24.33 8.63 4.45
N ASN A 93 23.56 7.54 4.36
CA ASN A 93 23.51 6.70 3.18
C ASN A 93 22.24 6.84 2.34
N ASN A 94 21.19 7.47 2.85
CA ASN A 94 19.87 7.51 2.23
C ASN A 94 19.28 8.93 2.26
N ASN A 95 18.31 9.16 1.37
CA ASN A 95 17.35 10.25 1.47
C ASN A 95 15.99 9.71 1.92
N LEU A 96 15.20 10.54 2.59
CA LEU A 96 13.82 10.24 2.92
C LEU A 96 12.89 11.01 1.98
N ILE A 97 12.00 10.32 1.29
CA ILE A 97 11.08 10.91 0.32
C ILE A 97 9.65 10.69 0.80
N LEU A 98 8.94 11.78 1.03
CA LEU A 98 7.59 11.79 1.58
C LEU A 98 6.60 12.38 0.56
N VAL A 99 5.85 11.54 -0.14
CA VAL A 99 4.79 11.95 -1.07
C VAL A 99 3.46 11.84 -0.34
N LEU A 100 3.01 12.96 0.24
CA LEU A 100 1.91 13.00 1.23
C LEU A 100 0.64 13.68 0.68
N GLY A 101 0.27 13.34 -0.55
CA GLY A 101 -0.85 13.99 -1.23
C GLY A 101 -0.49 15.38 -1.75
N CYS A 102 -1.50 16.08 -2.30
CA CYS A 102 -1.31 17.43 -2.84
C CYS A 102 -1.72 18.48 -1.81
N ARG A 103 -0.96 19.57 -1.74
CA ARG A 103 -1.28 20.73 -0.90
C ARG A 103 -0.90 22.04 -1.59
N ASP A 104 -1.72 23.04 -1.47
CA ASP A 104 -1.37 24.41 -1.86
C ASP A 104 -0.75 25.16 -0.69
N ASN A 105 -1.43 25.11 0.45
CA ASN A 105 -1.02 25.81 1.67
C ASN A 105 -1.47 24.99 2.89
N LEU A 106 -0.59 24.90 3.89
CA LEU A 106 -0.90 24.21 5.15
C LEU A 106 -2.09 24.83 5.89
N SER A 107 -2.28 26.16 5.80
CA SER A 107 -3.41 26.82 6.46
C SER A 107 -4.78 26.37 5.96
N LYS A 108 -4.86 25.88 4.70
CA LYS A 108 -6.10 25.40 4.06
C LYS A 108 -6.38 23.92 4.29
N MET A 109 -5.46 23.18 4.90
CA MET A 109 -5.63 21.75 5.19
C MET A 109 -6.55 21.57 6.41
N ASP A 110 -7.14 20.37 6.53
CA ASP A 110 -7.85 19.99 7.76
C ASP A 110 -6.88 19.87 8.95
N SER A 111 -7.42 19.87 10.16
CA SER A 111 -6.63 19.88 11.41
C SER A 111 -5.73 18.65 11.51
N GLN A 112 -6.21 17.46 11.13
CA GLN A 112 -5.44 16.22 11.21
C GLN A 112 -4.22 16.26 10.29
N GLN A 113 -4.40 16.75 9.07
CA GLN A 113 -3.30 16.89 8.11
C GLN A 113 -2.27 17.92 8.57
N LYS A 114 -2.74 19.07 9.11
CA LYS A 114 -1.86 20.09 9.70
C LYS A 114 -1.00 19.52 10.82
N ASP A 115 -1.61 18.79 11.75
CA ASP A 115 -0.91 18.16 12.87
C ASP A 115 0.20 17.21 12.40
N VAL A 116 -0.07 16.40 11.37
CA VAL A 116 0.92 15.48 10.80
C VAL A 116 2.09 16.24 10.18
N PHE A 117 1.83 17.29 9.40
CA PHE A 117 2.91 18.10 8.81
C PHE A 117 3.69 18.86 9.87
N GLN A 118 3.02 19.41 10.88
CA GLN A 118 3.69 20.10 11.98
C GLN A 118 4.67 19.15 12.68
N GLN A 119 4.24 17.95 13.05
CA GLN A 119 5.11 16.95 13.66
C GLN A 119 6.30 16.59 12.76
N ILE A 120 6.07 16.42 11.44
CA ILE A 120 7.16 16.15 10.48
C ILE A 120 8.18 17.29 10.49
N PHE A 121 7.75 18.55 10.45
CA PHE A 121 8.65 19.69 10.45
C PHE A 121 9.40 19.86 11.77
N GLU A 122 8.76 19.65 12.91
CA GLU A 122 9.41 19.64 14.22
C GLU A 122 10.49 18.55 14.31
N ILE A 123 10.27 17.37 13.73
CA ILE A 123 11.27 16.29 13.71
C ILE A 123 12.41 16.63 12.73
N ILE A 124 12.10 17.22 11.56
CA ILE A 124 13.13 17.67 10.61
C ILE A 124 14.06 18.69 11.27
N ASP A 125 13.50 19.65 11.99
CA ASP A 125 14.27 20.65 12.73
C ASP A 125 15.10 20.01 13.87
N LYS A 126 14.46 19.22 14.72
CA LYS A 126 15.07 18.51 15.87
C LYS A 126 16.34 17.74 15.49
N TYR A 127 16.32 17.04 14.33
CA TYR A 127 17.42 16.18 13.88
C TYR A 127 18.28 16.82 12.77
N ASN A 128 18.05 18.08 12.42
CA ASN A 128 18.72 18.80 11.33
C ASN A 128 18.70 17.97 10.01
N LEU A 129 17.50 17.61 9.57
CA LEU A 129 17.31 16.77 8.38
C LEU A 129 17.22 17.59 7.08
N TYR A 130 17.57 18.85 7.09
CA TYR A 130 17.61 19.72 5.92
C TYR A 130 18.55 19.15 4.85
N GLY A 131 18.09 19.18 3.60
CA GLY A 131 18.81 18.56 2.50
C GLY A 131 18.82 17.03 2.45
N LYS A 132 18.03 16.36 3.33
CA LYS A 132 17.94 14.90 3.41
C LYS A 132 16.50 14.38 3.28
N VAL A 133 15.50 15.25 3.41
CA VAL A 133 14.07 14.90 3.35
C VAL A 133 13.38 15.69 2.26
N ALA A 134 12.83 15.02 1.26
CA ALA A 134 11.99 15.64 0.23
C ALA A 134 10.50 15.42 0.55
N TYR A 135 9.72 16.50 0.46
CA TYR A 135 8.28 16.50 0.72
C TYR A 135 7.54 17.40 -0.28
N PRO A 136 7.51 17.01 -1.57
CA PRO A 136 6.92 17.84 -2.63
C PRO A 136 5.48 18.21 -2.32
N LYS A 137 5.07 19.40 -2.79
CA LYS A 137 3.72 19.92 -2.55
C LYS A 137 2.67 19.29 -3.45
N LYS A 138 3.05 18.92 -4.67
CA LYS A 138 2.13 18.47 -5.72
C LYS A 138 2.72 17.30 -6.47
N HIS A 139 1.85 16.40 -6.87
CA HIS A 139 2.10 15.34 -7.83
C HIS A 139 0.77 14.99 -8.51
N THR A 140 0.84 14.40 -9.68
CA THR A 140 -0.34 13.86 -10.36
C THR A 140 -0.44 12.34 -10.12
N PRO A 141 -1.63 11.74 -10.22
CA PRO A 141 -1.78 10.29 -10.15
C PRO A 141 -0.90 9.53 -11.18
N ASP A 142 -0.63 10.13 -12.33
CA ASP A 142 0.19 9.52 -13.38
C ASP A 142 1.69 9.58 -13.08
N GLN A 143 2.13 10.43 -12.17
CA GLN A 143 3.50 10.49 -11.69
C GLN A 143 3.82 9.41 -10.65
N ILE A 144 2.83 8.80 -9.99
CA ILE A 144 3.06 7.81 -8.93
C ILE A 144 3.87 6.59 -9.45
N PRO A 145 3.54 5.96 -10.59
CA PRO A 145 4.35 4.88 -11.12
C PRO A 145 5.79 5.32 -11.44
N SER A 146 5.97 6.54 -11.96
CA SER A 146 7.30 7.09 -12.25
C SER A 146 8.10 7.36 -10.97
N ILE A 147 7.46 7.77 -9.87
CA ILE A 147 8.11 7.92 -8.56
C ILE A 147 8.58 6.56 -8.03
N TYR A 148 7.77 5.49 -8.14
CA TYR A 148 8.22 4.15 -7.75
C TYR A 148 9.41 3.68 -8.59
N ARG A 149 9.35 3.84 -9.93
CA ARG A 149 10.45 3.47 -10.84
C ARG A 149 11.72 4.28 -10.57
N TRP A 150 11.58 5.60 -10.35
CA TRP A 150 12.67 6.48 -9.96
C TRP A 150 13.35 6.01 -8.66
N ALA A 151 12.57 5.63 -7.67
CA ALA A 151 13.12 5.10 -6.43
C ALA A 151 13.79 3.73 -6.63
N ALA A 152 13.21 2.85 -7.45
CA ALA A 152 13.79 1.54 -7.77
C ALA A 152 15.12 1.66 -8.52
N SER A 153 15.23 2.57 -9.51
CA SER A 153 16.48 2.82 -10.24
C SER A 153 17.63 3.26 -9.34
N ARG A 154 17.32 3.91 -8.21
CA ARG A 154 18.28 4.34 -7.17
C ARG A 154 18.44 3.33 -6.04
N ARG A 155 17.92 2.11 -6.20
CA ARG A 155 17.93 1.06 -5.17
C ARG A 155 17.29 1.52 -3.86
N GLY A 156 16.21 2.26 -3.96
CA GLY A 156 15.41 2.69 -2.83
C GLY A 156 14.64 1.54 -2.16
N ILE A 157 13.98 1.88 -1.07
CA ILE A 157 13.07 1.00 -0.32
C ILE A 157 11.73 1.72 -0.20
N PHE A 158 10.63 1.03 -0.48
CA PHE A 158 9.30 1.54 -0.17
C PHE A 158 8.97 1.29 1.30
N VAL A 159 8.54 2.33 2.02
CA VAL A 159 8.23 2.23 3.45
C VAL A 159 6.77 2.54 3.70
N ASN A 160 6.04 1.61 4.30
CA ASN A 160 4.67 1.80 4.76
C ASN A 160 4.63 1.74 6.29
N PRO A 161 4.69 2.89 6.99
CA PRO A 161 4.75 2.96 8.44
C PRO A 161 3.36 3.01 9.09
N ALA A 162 2.28 2.64 8.37
CA ALA A 162 0.92 2.71 8.89
C ALA A 162 0.77 1.92 10.20
N LEU A 163 0.00 2.44 11.16
CA LEU A 163 -0.31 1.72 12.40
C LEU A 163 -1.02 0.40 12.11
N THR A 164 -1.93 0.42 11.16
CA THR A 164 -2.61 -0.75 10.59
C THR A 164 -2.79 -0.51 9.10
N GLU A 165 -2.44 -1.48 8.27
CA GLU A 165 -2.68 -1.45 6.83
C GLU A 165 -3.59 -2.61 6.43
N PRO A 166 -4.88 -2.34 6.13
CA PRO A 166 -5.85 -3.42 5.87
C PRO A 166 -5.44 -4.37 4.74
N PHE A 167 -4.89 -3.85 3.65
CA PHE A 167 -4.37 -4.67 2.56
C PHE A 167 -2.96 -4.24 2.11
N GLY A 168 -2.82 -3.02 1.55
CA GLY A 168 -1.54 -2.48 1.11
C GLY A 168 -1.34 -2.51 -0.42
N LEU A 169 -2.29 -1.97 -1.21
CA LEU A 169 -2.12 -1.84 -2.66
C LEU A 169 -0.83 -1.12 -3.03
N THR A 170 -0.45 -0.09 -2.28
CA THR A 170 0.80 0.66 -2.50
C THR A 170 2.06 -0.21 -2.37
N LEU A 171 2.02 -1.25 -1.54
CA LEU A 171 3.12 -2.23 -1.42
C LEU A 171 3.24 -3.07 -2.70
N LEU A 172 2.11 -3.49 -3.26
CA LEU A 172 2.09 -4.26 -4.51
C LEU A 172 2.47 -3.40 -5.71
N GLU A 173 2.03 -2.15 -5.76
CA GLU A 173 2.42 -1.17 -6.78
C GLU A 173 3.94 -0.93 -6.76
N ALA A 174 4.50 -0.70 -5.57
CA ALA A 174 5.95 -0.55 -5.38
C ALA A 174 6.72 -1.81 -5.78
N ALA A 175 6.26 -2.99 -5.33
CA ALA A 175 6.87 -4.28 -5.66
C ALA A 175 6.82 -4.57 -7.17
N SER A 176 5.71 -4.23 -7.84
CA SER A 176 5.56 -4.35 -9.30
C SER A 176 6.58 -3.50 -10.08
N CYS A 177 6.93 -2.33 -9.51
CA CYS A 177 7.98 -1.45 -10.04
C CYS A 177 9.40 -1.86 -9.61
N GLY A 178 9.57 -2.94 -8.85
CA GLY A 178 10.86 -3.46 -8.41
C GLY A 178 11.40 -2.87 -7.12
N LEU A 179 10.58 -2.20 -6.31
CA LEU A 179 10.96 -1.70 -4.99
C LEU A 179 10.76 -2.76 -3.91
N PRO A 180 11.80 -3.14 -3.15
CA PRO A 180 11.64 -3.83 -1.88
C PRO A 180 10.89 -2.98 -0.86
N MET A 181 10.31 -3.62 0.15
CA MET A 181 9.51 -2.93 1.15
C MET A 181 10.04 -3.07 2.58
N VAL A 182 9.74 -2.06 3.40
CA VAL A 182 9.63 -2.17 4.87
C VAL A 182 8.23 -1.70 5.24
N ALA A 183 7.45 -2.56 5.87
CA ALA A 183 6.05 -2.27 6.18
C ALA A 183 5.70 -2.66 7.61
N THR A 184 4.59 -2.10 8.10
CA THR A 184 4.01 -2.55 9.38
C THR A 184 3.77 -4.06 9.39
N ASP A 185 3.92 -4.66 10.53
CA ASP A 185 3.57 -6.07 10.77
C ASP A 185 2.09 -6.25 11.16
N ASP A 186 1.27 -5.18 11.11
CA ASP A 186 -0.17 -5.24 11.36
C ASP A 186 -0.97 -5.10 10.07
N GLY A 187 -1.64 -6.17 9.68
CA GLY A 187 -2.56 -6.21 8.56
C GLY A 187 -2.07 -6.96 7.33
N GLY A 188 -2.55 -6.51 6.18
CA GLY A 188 -2.27 -7.09 4.86
C GLY A 188 -0.80 -7.21 4.48
N PRO A 189 0.12 -6.34 4.94
CA PRO A 189 1.54 -6.49 4.64
C PRO A 189 2.13 -7.83 5.05
N GLN A 190 1.61 -8.49 6.10
CA GLN A 190 2.03 -9.85 6.46
C GLN A 190 1.74 -10.86 5.35
N GLU A 191 0.53 -10.84 4.79
CA GLU A 191 0.13 -11.76 3.73
C GLU A 191 0.84 -11.45 2.40
N ILE A 192 1.08 -10.17 2.12
CA ILE A 192 1.86 -9.75 0.96
C ILE A 192 3.30 -10.24 1.09
N ASN A 193 3.96 -10.00 2.24
CA ASN A 193 5.34 -10.41 2.43
C ASN A 193 5.52 -11.93 2.43
N LEU A 194 4.57 -12.66 2.98
CA LEU A 194 4.58 -14.14 2.92
C LEU A 194 4.57 -14.67 1.48
N LYS A 195 3.91 -13.97 0.54
CA LYS A 195 3.82 -14.37 -0.86
C LYS A 195 4.94 -13.79 -1.73
N CYS A 196 5.36 -12.58 -1.44
CA CYS A 196 6.33 -11.86 -2.26
C CYS A 196 7.76 -12.03 -1.78
N ASP A 197 7.99 -12.31 -0.51
CA ASP A 197 9.35 -12.35 0.10
C ASP A 197 10.23 -11.20 -0.43
N ASN A 198 9.68 -9.97 -0.37
CA ASN A 198 10.28 -8.81 -1.02
C ASN A 198 10.66 -7.70 -0.03
N GLY A 199 10.82 -8.03 1.26
CA GLY A 199 11.21 -7.03 2.23
C GLY A 199 11.12 -7.49 3.68
N LEU A 200 10.96 -6.53 4.58
CA LEU A 200 10.88 -6.73 6.02
C LEU A 200 9.60 -6.16 6.60
N LEU A 201 9.11 -6.81 7.65
CA LEU A 201 8.03 -6.29 8.49
C LEU A 201 8.61 -5.69 9.78
N ALA A 202 7.94 -4.69 10.32
CA ALA A 202 8.37 -3.97 11.51
C ALA A 202 7.19 -3.61 12.41
N ASP A 203 7.39 -3.71 13.71
CA ASP A 203 6.57 -2.98 14.68
C ASP A 203 6.89 -1.49 14.55
N VAL A 204 6.01 -0.76 13.88
CA VAL A 204 6.18 0.68 13.59
C VAL A 204 5.82 1.57 14.79
N THR A 205 5.32 0.98 15.88
CA THR A 205 5.01 1.68 17.14
C THR A 205 6.24 1.79 18.02
N ASP A 206 7.19 0.86 17.90
CA ASP A 206 8.51 0.93 18.52
C ASP A 206 9.53 1.57 17.56
N ILE A 207 9.82 2.85 17.78
CA ILE A 207 10.75 3.63 16.93
C ILE A 207 12.14 3.01 16.84
N ASN A 208 12.64 2.37 17.90
CA ASN A 208 13.97 1.77 17.89
C ASN A 208 13.99 0.48 17.06
N ARG A 209 12.99 -0.37 17.20
CA ARG A 209 12.84 -1.57 16.35
C ARG A 209 12.62 -1.19 14.90
N PHE A 210 11.78 -0.20 14.64
CA PHE A 210 11.55 0.30 13.29
C PHE A 210 12.83 0.85 12.65
N LYS A 211 13.59 1.68 13.38
CA LYS A 211 14.92 2.16 12.94
C LYS A 211 15.86 1.01 12.57
N LEU A 212 15.99 0.01 13.45
CA LEU A 212 16.87 -1.14 13.20
C LEU A 212 16.43 -1.96 11.97
N THR A 213 15.11 -2.08 11.75
CA THR A 213 14.58 -2.77 10.57
C THR A 213 14.91 -2.00 9.29
N LEU A 214 14.79 -0.67 9.30
CA LEU A 214 15.21 0.18 8.16
C LEU A 214 16.71 0.06 7.89
N GLU A 215 17.55 0.09 8.92
CA GLU A 215 19.01 -0.08 8.80
C GLU A 215 19.40 -1.47 8.25
N LYS A 216 18.65 -2.52 8.62
CA LYS A 216 18.81 -3.87 8.09
C LYS A 216 18.43 -3.92 6.61
N ALA A 217 17.32 -3.28 6.23
CA ALA A 217 16.82 -3.30 4.86
C ALA A 217 17.81 -2.68 3.85
N ILE A 218 18.57 -1.65 4.27
CA ILE A 218 19.57 -1.00 3.40
C ILE A 218 20.96 -1.66 3.42
N SER A 219 21.18 -2.69 4.24
CA SER A 219 22.53 -3.19 4.54
C SER A 219 23.18 -4.00 3.41
N SER A 220 22.39 -4.60 2.52
CA SER A 220 22.91 -5.53 1.51
C SER A 220 22.34 -5.26 0.11
N LYS A 221 23.22 -4.96 -0.85
CA LYS A 221 22.86 -4.80 -2.26
C LYS A 221 22.35 -6.10 -2.89
N ASN A 222 22.89 -7.25 -2.47
CA ASN A 222 22.48 -8.55 -3.00
C ASN A 222 21.08 -8.92 -2.50
N GLN A 223 20.79 -8.66 -1.24
CA GLN A 223 19.47 -8.86 -0.67
C GLN A 223 18.44 -7.95 -1.33
N TRP A 224 18.80 -6.68 -1.60
CA TRP A 224 17.95 -5.74 -2.33
C TRP A 224 17.57 -6.30 -3.71
N ARG A 225 18.54 -6.82 -4.48
CA ARG A 225 18.30 -7.41 -5.81
C ARG A 225 17.38 -8.62 -5.74
N LEU A 226 17.58 -9.47 -4.74
CA LEU A 226 16.74 -10.64 -4.52
C LEU A 226 15.30 -10.22 -4.22
N TRP A 227 15.08 -9.31 -3.28
CA TRP A 227 13.76 -8.79 -2.93
C TRP A 227 13.08 -8.09 -4.11
N SER A 228 13.82 -7.28 -4.87
CA SER A 228 13.29 -6.61 -6.06
C SER A 228 12.75 -7.62 -7.08
N ARG A 229 13.53 -8.66 -7.41
CA ARG A 229 13.11 -9.73 -8.32
C ARG A 229 11.91 -10.51 -7.77
N ASN A 230 11.99 -10.93 -6.52
CA ASN A 230 10.91 -11.67 -5.86
C ASN A 230 9.59 -10.87 -5.90
N GLY A 231 9.64 -9.57 -5.62
CA GLY A 231 8.47 -8.70 -5.66
C GLY A 231 7.82 -8.67 -7.04
N ILE A 232 8.60 -8.40 -8.09
CA ILE A 232 8.11 -8.36 -9.48
C ILE A 232 7.44 -9.68 -9.87
N GLU A 233 8.13 -10.81 -9.63
CA GLU A 233 7.64 -12.13 -10.00
C GLU A 233 6.38 -12.53 -9.23
N ALA A 234 6.38 -12.30 -7.91
CA ALA A 234 5.27 -12.70 -7.06
C ALA A 234 4.01 -11.84 -7.30
N VAL A 235 4.16 -10.53 -7.52
CA VAL A 235 3.03 -9.68 -7.84
C VAL A 235 2.39 -10.13 -9.15
N SER A 236 3.19 -10.40 -10.19
CA SER A 236 2.71 -10.95 -11.47
C SER A 236 1.93 -12.25 -11.28
N ARG A 237 2.45 -13.15 -10.44
CA ARG A 237 1.88 -14.48 -10.23
C ARG A 237 0.62 -14.48 -9.36
N HIS A 238 0.59 -13.67 -8.30
CA HIS A 238 -0.42 -13.77 -7.24
C HIS A 238 -1.40 -12.61 -7.19
N PHE A 239 -1.02 -11.41 -7.65
CA PHE A 239 -1.76 -10.17 -7.46
C PHE A 239 -2.12 -9.48 -8.78
N SER A 240 -2.36 -10.26 -9.85
CA SER A 240 -2.90 -9.73 -11.11
C SER A 240 -4.43 -9.67 -11.07
N TRP A 241 -5.02 -8.71 -11.78
CA TRP A 241 -6.47 -8.65 -11.99
C TRP A 241 -7.01 -9.93 -12.63
N SER A 242 -6.25 -10.57 -13.52
CA SER A 242 -6.63 -11.86 -14.11
C SER A 242 -6.75 -12.95 -13.06
N ASN A 243 -5.84 -13.00 -12.08
CA ASN A 243 -5.92 -13.94 -10.96
C ASN A 243 -7.08 -13.61 -10.02
N HIS A 244 -7.32 -12.33 -9.74
CA HIS A 244 -8.47 -11.89 -8.95
C HIS A 244 -9.78 -12.40 -9.56
N VAL A 245 -10.01 -12.11 -10.85
CA VAL A 245 -11.22 -12.52 -11.58
C VAL A 245 -11.35 -14.05 -11.63
N ARG A 246 -10.27 -14.76 -11.93
CA ARG A 246 -10.25 -16.23 -11.97
C ARG A 246 -10.66 -16.82 -10.61
N ASN A 247 -10.07 -16.34 -9.51
CA ASN A 247 -10.40 -16.81 -8.18
C ASN A 247 -11.85 -16.47 -7.79
N TYR A 248 -12.30 -15.29 -8.17
CA TYR A 248 -13.67 -14.86 -7.92
C TYR A 248 -14.69 -15.79 -8.63
N LEU A 249 -14.51 -15.99 -9.93
CA LEU A 249 -15.36 -16.86 -10.73
C LEU A 249 -15.33 -18.32 -10.25
N PHE A 250 -14.14 -18.82 -9.93
CA PHE A 250 -13.99 -20.19 -9.40
C PHE A 250 -14.82 -20.40 -8.11
N ASN A 251 -14.75 -19.44 -7.17
CA ASN A 251 -15.53 -19.53 -5.93
C ASN A 251 -17.04 -19.44 -6.18
N ILE A 252 -17.51 -18.62 -7.14
CA ILE A 252 -18.91 -18.55 -7.52
C ILE A 252 -19.38 -19.89 -8.12
N CYS A 253 -18.63 -20.45 -9.07
CA CYS A 253 -18.97 -21.72 -9.72
C CYS A 253 -19.05 -22.87 -8.71
N GLN A 254 -18.12 -22.94 -7.76
CA GLN A 254 -18.18 -23.95 -6.69
C GLN A 254 -19.42 -23.81 -5.81
N GLN A 255 -19.84 -22.59 -5.50
CA GLN A 255 -21.07 -22.39 -4.72
C GLN A 255 -22.32 -22.82 -5.49
N ASN A 256 -22.39 -22.50 -6.78
CA ASN A 256 -23.53 -22.91 -7.63
C ASN A 256 -23.61 -24.44 -7.78
N GLN A 257 -22.48 -25.13 -7.92
CA GLN A 257 -22.43 -26.58 -7.94
C GLN A 257 -22.92 -27.19 -6.62
N LYS A 258 -22.53 -26.65 -5.48
CA LYS A 258 -23.03 -27.08 -4.16
C LYS A 258 -24.53 -26.87 -4.03
N LEU A 259 -25.04 -25.73 -4.48
CA LEU A 259 -26.51 -25.45 -4.47
C LEU A 259 -27.26 -26.40 -5.36
N ASN A 260 -26.78 -26.72 -6.55
CA ASN A 260 -27.39 -27.67 -7.47
C ASN A 260 -27.38 -29.11 -6.93
N LEU A 261 -26.30 -29.54 -6.27
CA LEU A 261 -26.19 -30.84 -5.60
C LEU A 261 -27.19 -30.95 -4.43
N LEU A 262 -27.37 -29.89 -3.65
CA LEU A 262 -28.31 -29.83 -2.55
C LEU A 262 -29.77 -29.85 -3.06
N SER A 263 -30.04 -29.19 -4.17
CA SER A 263 -31.37 -29.21 -4.81
C SER A 263 -31.70 -30.56 -5.44
N SER A 264 -30.74 -31.26 -6.04
CA SER A 264 -30.90 -32.59 -6.64
C SER A 264 -31.02 -33.73 -5.61
N SER A 265 -30.48 -33.51 -4.38
CA SER A 265 -30.58 -34.47 -3.28
C SER A 265 -31.88 -34.39 -2.47
N GLY A 266 -32.86 -33.59 -2.88
CA GLY A 266 -34.20 -33.53 -2.25
C GLY A 266 -34.24 -32.81 -0.90
N ILE A 267 -33.19 -32.16 -0.48
CA ILE A 267 -33.14 -31.35 0.75
C ILE A 267 -33.91 -30.05 0.49
N LYS A 268 -35.14 -29.93 1.00
CA LYS A 268 -35.96 -28.73 0.92
C LYS A 268 -35.20 -27.54 1.52
N LEU A 269 -34.90 -26.54 0.68
CA LEU A 269 -34.42 -25.21 1.08
C LEU A 269 -35.57 -24.45 1.79
N SER A 270 -35.87 -24.76 3.04
CA SER A 270 -36.93 -24.10 3.81
C SER A 270 -36.47 -22.81 4.52
N CYS A 271 -35.26 -22.31 4.24
CA CYS A 271 -34.68 -21.17 4.96
C CYS A 271 -34.33 -19.93 4.11
N LEU A 272 -34.87 -19.82 2.86
CA LEU A 272 -34.57 -18.65 2.01
C LEU A 272 -35.82 -17.81 1.62
N ASN A 273 -36.95 -17.96 2.28
CA ASN A 273 -38.11 -17.10 2.09
C ASN A 273 -38.23 -16.07 3.21
N GLY A 274 -37.22 -15.24 3.37
CA GLY A 274 -37.28 -13.96 4.07
C GLY A 274 -37.37 -12.84 3.04
N SER A 275 -38.65 -12.43 2.74
CA SER A 275 -39.08 -11.19 2.09
C SER A 275 -38.10 -10.49 1.15
N SER A 276 -38.15 -10.81 -0.13
CA SER A 276 -37.69 -9.95 -1.22
C SER A 276 -38.68 -8.82 -1.45
N SER A 277 -38.50 -7.68 -0.83
CA SER A 277 -39.07 -6.42 -1.32
C SER A 277 -38.30 -5.99 -2.55
N LEU A 278 -38.91 -6.13 -3.70
CA LEU A 278 -38.46 -5.62 -5.00
C LEU A 278 -38.23 -4.11 -4.91
N ILE A 279 -36.95 -3.69 -4.92
CA ILE A 279 -36.59 -2.30 -5.23
C ILE A 279 -36.71 -2.18 -6.76
N LYS A 280 -37.76 -1.52 -7.22
CA LYS A 280 -37.87 -1.10 -8.62
C LYS A 280 -36.83 -0.02 -8.91
N PRO A 281 -36.13 -0.06 -10.05
CA PRO A 281 -35.23 1.02 -10.41
C PRO A 281 -36.07 2.26 -10.74
N HIS A 282 -35.83 3.34 -9.99
CA HIS A 282 -36.28 4.69 -10.36
C HIS A 282 -35.41 5.19 -11.50
N SER A 283 -36.03 5.39 -12.67
CA SER A 283 -35.44 6.16 -13.76
C SER A 283 -35.44 7.65 -13.41
N SER A 284 -34.29 8.22 -13.16
CA SER A 284 -34.08 9.68 -13.27
C SER A 284 -32.72 9.95 -13.90
N LYS A 285 -32.80 10.56 -15.08
CA LYS A 285 -31.69 11.25 -15.76
C LYS A 285 -31.16 12.34 -14.85
N THR A 286 -29.85 12.38 -14.62
CA THR A 286 -29.05 13.62 -14.60
C THR A 286 -27.57 13.31 -14.35
N SER A 287 -26.76 13.82 -15.25
CA SER A 287 -25.42 14.47 -15.12
C SER A 287 -24.43 13.94 -14.06
N GLY A 288 -23.30 13.52 -14.59
CA GLY A 288 -21.91 13.55 -14.12
C GLY A 288 -21.63 13.84 -12.66
N SER A 289 -21.02 12.89 -12.01
CA SER A 289 -20.13 13.17 -10.87
C SER A 289 -19.16 12.00 -10.69
N GLU A 290 -17.92 12.40 -10.63
CA GLU A 290 -16.70 11.64 -10.44
C GLU A 290 -16.78 10.67 -9.24
N TRP A 291 -16.37 9.43 -9.46
CA TRP A 291 -16.12 8.49 -8.39
C TRP A 291 -14.70 8.72 -7.84
N ILE A 292 -14.62 9.39 -6.70
CA ILE A 292 -13.41 9.42 -5.88
C ILE A 292 -13.43 8.15 -5.02
N ILE A 293 -12.58 7.19 -5.37
CA ILE A 293 -12.28 6.06 -4.50
C ILE A 293 -11.24 6.53 -3.49
N SER A 294 -11.65 6.55 -2.25
CA SER A 294 -10.86 6.90 -1.06
C SER A 294 -9.82 5.83 -0.71
#